data_25183b6b714fa3e9b97adc19b404730b
#
_entry.id   25183b6b714fa3e9b97adc19b404730b
#
_cell.length_a   1.000
_cell.length_b   1.000
_cell.length_c   1.000
_cell.angle_alpha   90.00
_cell.angle_beta   90.00
_cell.angle_gamma   90.00
#
_symmetry.space_group_name_H-M   'P 1'
#
loop_
_entity.id
_entity.type
_entity.pdbx_description
1 polymer ?
#
loop_
_entity_poly.entity_id
_entity_poly.type
_entity_poly.pdbx_seq_one_letter_code
_entity_poly.pdbx_strand_id
1 'polypeptide(L)'
;PRSDAFYSVSPAPDYRLSSDGVLTFSTAHPSPWPENNTVHARFFRAKNSGPAVLILPHWNAKPHAYVTLARWLNVLGISALRLSMPYHDRRAVPGHARADHLVGPNIGLTIAANRQAVTDARRALHWLASQGYDRLGILGASIGSSVGFITLAHDPLLRAGAFLHVSTYFADVVSTGMTTMHVWEGLRSKVGLDELRRWWSPISPF
;
A
#
# COMPACT_ATOMS: atom_id res chain seq x y z
N PRO A 1 12.03 14.79 11.29
CA PRO A 1 12.57 14.13 10.08
C PRO A 1 11.77 14.65 8.90
N ARG A 2 12.45 14.99 7.81
CA ARG A 2 11.76 15.41 6.58
C ARG A 2 11.08 14.16 6.02
N SER A 3 9.74 14.12 6.03
CA SER A 3 8.94 12.99 5.55
C SER A 3 9.24 12.65 4.08
N ASP A 4 9.60 13.65 3.27
CA ASP A 4 10.00 13.46 1.88
C ASP A 4 11.23 12.54 1.73
N ALA A 5 12.26 12.71 2.58
CA ALA A 5 13.44 11.83 2.58
C ALA A 5 13.08 10.41 3.02
N PHE A 6 12.13 10.27 3.97
CA PHE A 6 11.70 8.96 4.46
C PHE A 6 10.97 8.13 3.39
N TYR A 7 10.21 8.79 2.53
CA TYR A 7 9.45 8.15 1.44
C TYR A 7 10.08 8.30 0.05
N SER A 8 11.28 8.87 -0.03
CA SER A 8 11.99 9.00 -1.32
C SER A 8 12.28 7.62 -1.92
N VAL A 9 12.06 7.50 -3.22
CA VAL A 9 12.29 6.26 -3.96
C VAL A 9 12.55 6.56 -5.43
N SER A 10 13.47 5.79 -6.03
CA SER A 10 13.68 5.74 -7.49
C SER A 10 12.78 4.67 -8.12
N PRO A 11 12.50 4.76 -9.45
CA PRO A 11 11.86 3.66 -10.17
C PRO A 11 12.59 2.33 -9.92
N ALA A 12 11.86 1.22 -9.95
CA ALA A 12 12.49 -0.09 -9.84
C ALA A 12 13.29 -0.39 -11.10
N PRO A 13 14.45 -1.08 -11.00
CA PRO A 13 15.28 -1.38 -12.17
C PRO A 13 14.77 -2.58 -12.98
N ASP A 14 13.80 -3.34 -12.47
CA ASP A 14 13.48 -4.70 -12.87
C ASP A 14 11.97 -4.95 -13.11
N TYR A 15 11.24 -3.94 -13.59
CA TYR A 15 9.82 -4.12 -13.94
C TYR A 15 9.62 -5.20 -15.00
N ARG A 16 8.71 -6.14 -14.71
CA ARG A 16 8.31 -7.20 -15.63
C ARG A 16 6.79 -7.34 -15.63
N LEU A 17 6.16 -7.21 -16.79
CA LEU A 17 4.74 -7.47 -16.98
C LEU A 17 4.59 -8.80 -17.72
N SER A 18 3.93 -9.78 -17.09
CA SER A 18 3.62 -11.06 -17.71
C SER A 18 2.42 -10.97 -18.65
N SER A 19 2.26 -11.99 -19.51
CA SER A 19 1.16 -12.05 -20.48
C SER A 19 -0.23 -12.12 -19.84
N ASP A 20 -0.33 -12.63 -18.60
CA ASP A 20 -1.57 -12.68 -17.80
C ASP A 20 -1.83 -11.40 -17.00
N GLY A 21 -1.03 -10.36 -17.23
CA GLY A 21 -1.22 -9.02 -16.63
C GLY A 21 -0.70 -8.88 -15.19
N VAL A 22 0.22 -9.73 -14.76
CA VAL A 22 0.88 -9.56 -13.46
C VAL A 22 2.18 -8.77 -13.65
N LEU A 23 2.23 -7.61 -13.03
CA LEU A 23 3.44 -6.81 -12.90
C LEU A 23 4.22 -7.26 -11.68
N THR A 24 5.54 -7.44 -11.83
CA THR A 24 6.47 -7.69 -10.74
C THR A 24 7.64 -6.71 -10.78
N PHE A 25 8.17 -6.38 -9.60
CA PHE A 25 9.38 -5.58 -9.43
C PHE A 25 9.92 -5.72 -8.01
N SER A 26 11.20 -5.38 -7.80
CA SER A 26 11.81 -5.38 -6.47
C SER A 26 11.27 -4.25 -5.59
N THR A 27 11.09 -4.51 -4.29
CA THR A 27 10.81 -3.45 -3.31
C THR A 27 12.04 -2.53 -3.12
N ALA A 28 11.79 -1.27 -2.70
CA ALA A 28 12.86 -0.34 -2.34
C ALA A 28 13.47 -0.62 -0.96
N HIS A 29 12.68 -1.21 -0.07
CA HIS A 29 13.06 -1.50 1.32
C HIS A 29 12.88 -2.99 1.61
N PRO A 30 13.92 -3.82 1.32
CA PRO A 30 13.84 -5.26 1.57
C PRO A 30 13.61 -5.58 3.04
N SER A 31 12.75 -6.55 3.27
CA SER A 31 12.50 -7.15 4.58
C SER A 31 13.32 -8.44 4.76
N PRO A 32 13.44 -8.97 5.97
CA PRO A 32 14.07 -10.27 6.19
C PRO A 32 13.37 -11.46 5.51
N TRP A 33 12.15 -11.27 5.00
CA TRP A 33 11.37 -12.31 4.32
C TRP A 33 11.45 -12.13 2.80
N PRO A 34 12.17 -13.02 2.09
CA PRO A 34 12.39 -12.91 0.64
C PRO A 34 11.11 -12.80 -0.18
N GLU A 35 10.06 -13.53 0.22
CA GLU A 35 8.74 -13.52 -0.45
C GLU A 35 8.13 -12.13 -0.49
N ASN A 36 8.33 -11.34 0.58
CA ASN A 36 7.81 -9.98 0.67
C ASN A 36 8.58 -8.98 -0.22
N ASN A 37 9.78 -9.34 -0.68
CA ASN A 37 10.67 -8.41 -1.37
C ASN A 37 10.42 -8.30 -2.87
N THR A 38 9.64 -9.21 -3.45
CA THR A 38 9.09 -9.06 -4.80
C THR A 38 7.68 -8.48 -4.72
N VAL A 39 7.52 -7.29 -5.27
CA VAL A 39 6.20 -6.65 -5.37
C VAL A 39 5.43 -7.28 -6.51
N HIS A 40 4.15 -7.57 -6.28
CA HIS A 40 3.22 -8.07 -7.28
C HIS A 40 2.07 -7.08 -7.43
N ALA A 41 1.66 -6.80 -8.66
CA ALA A 41 0.47 -6.02 -8.93
C ALA A 41 -0.27 -6.60 -10.14
N ARG A 42 -1.60 -6.56 -10.11
CA ARG A 42 -2.40 -7.01 -11.23
C ARG A 42 -2.87 -5.82 -12.05
N PHE A 43 -2.50 -5.81 -13.32
CA PHE A 43 -2.83 -4.75 -14.24
C PHE A 43 -4.08 -5.10 -15.06
N PHE A 44 -5.02 -4.18 -15.10
CA PHE A 44 -6.26 -4.23 -15.88
C PHE A 44 -6.22 -3.07 -16.86
N ARG A 45 -5.84 -3.36 -18.11
CA ARG A 45 -5.75 -2.34 -19.16
C ARG A 45 -7.14 -2.04 -19.72
N ALA A 46 -7.54 -0.78 -19.75
CA ALA A 46 -8.71 -0.35 -20.51
C ALA A 46 -8.44 -0.37 -22.01
N LYS A 47 -9.51 -0.47 -22.83
CA LYS A 47 -9.38 -0.52 -24.30
C LYS A 47 -8.83 0.78 -24.89
N ASN A 48 -9.22 1.93 -24.32
CA ASN A 48 -8.81 3.25 -24.79
C ASN A 48 -7.68 3.81 -23.92
N SER A 49 -6.85 4.67 -24.48
CA SER A 49 -5.87 5.45 -23.73
C SER A 49 -6.62 6.45 -22.84
N GLY A 50 -6.74 6.14 -21.57
CA GLY A 50 -7.41 6.97 -20.57
C GLY A 50 -6.53 7.18 -19.35
N PRO A 51 -7.09 7.64 -18.24
CA PRO A 51 -6.38 7.70 -16.96
C PRO A 51 -6.10 6.29 -16.42
N ALA A 52 -5.19 6.21 -15.45
CA ALA A 52 -4.98 4.98 -14.70
C ALA A 52 -5.10 5.21 -13.18
N VAL A 53 -5.56 4.19 -12.46
CA VAL A 53 -5.75 4.24 -11.01
C VAL A 53 -4.96 3.11 -10.35
N LEU A 54 -4.13 3.48 -9.38
CA LEU A 54 -3.50 2.53 -8.46
C LEU A 54 -4.50 2.18 -7.35
N ILE A 55 -4.77 0.89 -7.16
CA ILE A 55 -5.70 0.39 -6.13
C ILE A 55 -4.89 -0.25 -5.00
N LEU A 56 -5.08 0.27 -3.78
CA LEU A 56 -4.47 -0.22 -2.54
C LEU A 56 -5.53 -0.89 -1.67
N PRO A 57 -5.50 -2.23 -1.55
CA PRO A 57 -6.48 -2.99 -0.79
C PRO A 57 -6.43 -2.74 0.73
N HIS A 58 -7.51 -3.15 1.42
CA HIS A 58 -7.56 -3.20 2.89
C HIS A 58 -6.67 -4.32 3.45
N TRP A 59 -6.42 -4.28 4.77
CA TRP A 59 -5.66 -5.30 5.49
C TRP A 59 -6.28 -6.69 5.37
N ASN A 60 -5.46 -7.69 5.10
CA ASN A 60 -5.88 -9.08 4.86
C ASN A 60 -6.85 -9.27 3.68
N ALA A 61 -6.84 -8.35 2.72
CA ALA A 61 -7.61 -8.48 1.48
C ALA A 61 -7.21 -9.75 0.73
N LYS A 62 -8.21 -10.47 0.23
CA LYS A 62 -7.98 -11.67 -0.59
C LYS A 62 -7.46 -11.28 -1.99
N PRO A 63 -6.74 -12.19 -2.70
CA PRO A 63 -6.17 -11.92 -4.02
C PRO A 63 -7.17 -11.42 -5.06
N HIS A 64 -8.44 -11.85 -4.97
CA HIS A 64 -9.52 -11.45 -5.87
C HIS A 64 -10.24 -10.15 -5.46
N ALA A 65 -9.96 -9.62 -4.27
CA ALA A 65 -10.56 -8.37 -3.81
C ALA A 65 -10.20 -7.22 -4.78
N TYR A 66 -11.17 -6.35 -5.05
CA TYR A 66 -11.08 -5.21 -5.98
C TYR A 66 -10.95 -5.55 -7.48
N VAL A 67 -10.97 -6.84 -7.88
CA VAL A 67 -10.96 -7.23 -9.29
C VAL A 67 -12.21 -6.74 -10.02
N THR A 68 -13.38 -6.87 -9.40
CA THR A 68 -14.64 -6.35 -9.96
C THR A 68 -14.58 -4.83 -10.12
N LEU A 69 -14.09 -4.11 -9.11
CA LEU A 69 -13.91 -2.66 -9.20
C LEU A 69 -12.96 -2.28 -10.36
N ALA A 70 -11.82 -2.97 -10.47
CA ALA A 70 -10.88 -2.73 -11.57
C ALA A 70 -11.52 -2.94 -12.96
N ARG A 71 -12.36 -3.97 -13.11
CA ARG A 71 -13.11 -4.21 -14.34
C ARG A 71 -14.15 -3.13 -14.61
N TRP A 72 -14.85 -2.64 -13.59
CA TRP A 72 -15.78 -1.53 -13.73
C TRP A 72 -15.07 -0.24 -14.18
N LEU A 73 -13.91 0.05 -13.61
CA LEU A 73 -13.07 1.17 -14.04
C LEU A 73 -12.69 1.02 -15.52
N ASN A 74 -12.37 -0.20 -15.98
CA ASN A 74 -12.07 -0.44 -17.40
C ASN A 74 -13.26 -0.14 -18.33
N VAL A 75 -14.48 -0.45 -17.91
CA VAL A 75 -15.70 -0.10 -18.68
C VAL A 75 -15.81 1.42 -18.84
N LEU A 76 -15.37 2.19 -17.84
CA LEU A 76 -15.32 3.65 -17.86
C LEU A 76 -14.06 4.20 -18.58
N GLY A 77 -13.25 3.35 -19.21
CA GLY A 77 -12.04 3.76 -19.91
C GLY A 77 -10.84 4.06 -19.00
N ILE A 78 -10.91 3.66 -17.72
CA ILE A 78 -9.85 3.86 -16.72
C ILE A 78 -9.09 2.56 -16.54
N SER A 79 -7.79 2.54 -16.80
CA SER A 79 -6.91 1.42 -16.48
C SER A 79 -6.72 1.31 -14.96
N ALA A 80 -6.52 0.11 -14.44
CA ALA A 80 -6.36 -0.10 -13.00
C ALA A 80 -5.16 -1.01 -12.73
N LEU A 81 -4.37 -0.66 -11.72
CA LEU A 81 -3.27 -1.47 -11.21
C LEU A 81 -3.55 -1.78 -9.74
N ARG A 82 -3.93 -3.03 -9.42
CA ARG A 82 -4.15 -3.48 -8.04
C ARG A 82 -2.83 -3.97 -7.45
N LEU A 83 -2.31 -3.25 -6.47
CA LEU A 83 -1.09 -3.62 -5.77
C LEU A 83 -1.35 -4.72 -4.72
N SER A 84 -0.48 -5.71 -4.63
CA SER A 84 -0.39 -6.58 -3.46
C SER A 84 0.39 -5.87 -2.37
N MET A 85 -0.28 -5.52 -1.28
CA MET A 85 0.33 -4.85 -0.14
C MET A 85 1.43 -5.74 0.48
N PRO A 86 2.42 -5.18 1.20
CA PRO A 86 3.41 -5.98 1.91
C PRO A 86 2.77 -7.09 2.74
N TYR A 87 3.34 -8.28 2.70
CA TYR A 87 2.89 -9.49 3.42
C TYR A 87 1.52 -10.04 3.00
N HIS A 88 0.98 -9.60 1.84
CA HIS A 88 -0.28 -10.11 1.29
C HIS A 88 -0.05 -10.95 0.03
N ASP A 89 -1.03 -11.77 -0.30
CA ASP A 89 -1.06 -12.57 -1.54
C ASP A 89 0.23 -13.40 -1.69
N ARG A 90 0.97 -13.22 -2.80
CA ARG A 90 2.25 -13.88 -3.06
C ARG A 90 3.41 -13.36 -2.23
N ARG A 91 3.19 -12.29 -1.47
CA ARG A 91 4.17 -11.68 -0.55
C ARG A 91 4.01 -12.17 0.88
N ALA A 92 3.02 -13.05 1.13
CA ALA A 92 2.76 -13.59 2.46
C ALA A 92 3.94 -14.43 2.94
N VAL A 93 4.26 -14.28 4.22
CA VAL A 93 5.29 -15.12 4.87
C VAL A 93 4.73 -16.54 5.00
N PRO A 94 5.47 -17.58 4.60
CA PRO A 94 5.04 -18.95 4.75
C PRO A 94 4.64 -19.27 6.20
N GLY A 95 3.50 -19.94 6.36
CA GLY A 95 2.96 -20.27 7.69
C GLY A 95 2.18 -19.16 8.40
N HIS A 96 2.14 -17.93 7.86
CA HIS A 96 1.34 -16.84 8.41
C HIS A 96 -0.01 -16.71 7.67
N ALA A 97 -1.10 -16.87 8.41
CA ALA A 97 -2.46 -16.73 7.85
C ALA A 97 -2.86 -15.27 7.60
N ARG A 98 -2.14 -14.31 8.20
CA ARG A 98 -2.45 -12.88 8.19
C ARG A 98 -1.20 -12.05 7.94
N ALA A 99 -1.41 -10.84 7.43
CA ALA A 99 -0.35 -9.86 7.20
C ALA A 99 -0.04 -9.03 8.47
N ASP A 100 0.19 -9.70 9.61
CA ASP A 100 0.35 -9.04 10.91
C ASP A 100 1.68 -8.26 11.04
N HIS A 101 2.59 -8.42 10.09
CA HIS A 101 3.78 -7.57 10.01
C HIS A 101 3.46 -6.16 9.48
N LEU A 102 2.37 -5.98 8.73
CA LEU A 102 1.92 -4.65 8.27
C LEU A 102 1.22 -3.88 9.39
N VAL A 103 0.47 -4.58 10.24
CA VAL A 103 -0.22 -4.02 11.42
C VAL A 103 -0.02 -5.01 12.57
N GLY A 104 0.91 -4.72 13.46
CA GLY A 104 1.27 -5.64 14.53
C GLY A 104 1.86 -4.96 15.76
N PRO A 105 2.08 -5.71 16.85
CA PRO A 105 2.61 -5.15 18.10
C PRO A 105 4.12 -4.85 18.06
N ASN A 106 4.81 -5.20 16.98
CA ASN A 106 6.18 -4.78 16.74
C ASN A 106 6.17 -3.41 16.06
N ILE A 107 6.42 -2.36 16.83
CA ILE A 107 6.34 -0.95 16.41
C ILE A 107 7.27 -0.68 15.22
N GLY A 108 8.52 -1.10 15.31
CA GLY A 108 9.52 -0.87 14.26
C GLY A 108 9.20 -1.60 12.97
N LEU A 109 8.74 -2.84 13.06
CA LEU A 109 8.33 -3.63 11.90
C LEU A 109 7.09 -3.03 11.22
N THR A 110 6.11 -2.56 12.01
CA THR A 110 4.93 -1.87 11.49
C THR A 110 5.32 -0.60 10.72
N ILE A 111 6.26 0.20 11.25
CA ILE A 111 6.79 1.38 10.54
C ILE A 111 7.47 0.97 9.23
N ALA A 112 8.38 -0.02 9.28
CA ALA A 112 9.11 -0.50 8.11
C ALA A 112 8.18 -1.03 7.02
N ALA A 113 7.16 -1.82 7.39
CA ALA A 113 6.19 -2.38 6.47
C ALA A 113 5.30 -1.31 5.81
N ASN A 114 4.86 -0.30 6.56
CA ASN A 114 4.08 0.82 6.01
C ASN A 114 4.94 1.72 5.12
N ARG A 115 6.20 1.98 5.49
CA ARG A 115 7.16 2.66 4.62
C ARG A 115 7.34 1.90 3.30
N GLN A 116 7.52 0.58 3.38
CA GLN A 116 7.60 -0.29 2.21
C GLN A 116 6.34 -0.18 1.34
N ALA A 117 5.14 -0.19 1.95
CA ALA A 117 3.88 -0.05 1.22
C ALA A 117 3.79 1.26 0.41
N VAL A 118 4.18 2.39 1.02
CA VAL A 118 4.18 3.70 0.35
C VAL A 118 5.20 3.74 -0.78
N THR A 119 6.42 3.26 -0.55
CA THR A 119 7.47 3.30 -1.59
C THR A 119 7.21 2.31 -2.73
N ASP A 120 6.60 1.16 -2.45
CA ASP A 120 6.15 0.20 -3.47
C ASP A 120 5.00 0.81 -4.31
N ALA A 121 4.06 1.53 -3.67
CA ALA A 121 3.01 2.26 -4.38
C ALA A 121 3.60 3.34 -5.31
N ARG A 122 4.59 4.10 -4.86
CA ARG A 122 5.29 5.09 -5.69
C ARG A 122 6.02 4.43 -6.87
N ARG A 123 6.70 3.30 -6.67
CA ARG A 123 7.29 2.52 -7.77
C ARG A 123 6.24 2.05 -8.78
N ALA A 124 5.08 1.60 -8.29
CA ALA A 124 3.97 1.22 -9.17
C ALA A 124 3.45 2.41 -10.01
N LEU A 125 3.40 3.62 -9.45
CA LEU A 125 3.07 4.85 -10.18
C LEU A 125 4.14 5.20 -11.22
N HIS A 126 5.44 5.08 -10.90
CA HIS A 126 6.52 5.26 -11.86
C HIS A 126 6.38 4.30 -13.05
N TRP A 127 6.02 3.04 -12.79
CA TRP A 127 5.74 2.09 -13.88
C TRP A 127 4.56 2.54 -14.73
N LEU A 128 3.43 2.95 -14.14
CA LEU A 128 2.29 3.46 -14.91
C LEU A 128 2.68 4.66 -15.77
N ALA A 129 3.44 5.61 -15.22
CA ALA A 129 3.94 6.76 -15.98
C ALA A 129 4.85 6.33 -17.15
N SER A 130 5.71 5.32 -16.94
CA SER A 130 6.56 4.76 -18.02
C SER A 130 5.76 4.06 -19.13
N GLN A 131 4.53 3.65 -18.84
CA GLN A 131 3.59 3.10 -19.84
C GLN A 131 2.80 4.20 -20.58
N GLY A 132 3.10 5.46 -20.36
CA GLY A 132 2.47 6.61 -21.02
C GLY A 132 1.21 7.14 -20.34
N TYR A 133 0.91 6.72 -19.10
CA TYR A 133 -0.21 7.30 -18.35
C TYR A 133 0.20 8.62 -17.69
N ASP A 134 -0.40 9.73 -18.11
CA ASP A 134 -0.16 11.10 -17.61
C ASP A 134 -1.22 11.56 -16.59
N ARG A 135 -2.37 10.87 -16.53
CA ARG A 135 -3.47 11.13 -15.60
C ARG A 135 -3.60 9.98 -14.60
N LEU A 136 -2.85 10.09 -13.49
CA LEU A 136 -2.80 9.05 -12.48
C LEU A 136 -3.64 9.41 -11.25
N GLY A 137 -4.42 8.43 -10.79
CA GLY A 137 -5.17 8.48 -9.54
C GLY A 137 -4.78 7.35 -8.60
N ILE A 138 -5.20 7.46 -7.35
CA ILE A 138 -5.02 6.43 -6.33
C ILE A 138 -6.32 6.18 -5.60
N LEU A 139 -6.64 4.91 -5.35
CA LEU A 139 -7.79 4.48 -4.57
C LEU A 139 -7.33 3.58 -3.46
N GLY A 140 -7.66 3.91 -2.23
CA GLY A 140 -7.32 3.13 -1.06
C GLY A 140 -8.53 2.76 -0.22
N ALA A 141 -8.46 1.61 0.48
CA ALA A 141 -9.46 1.20 1.45
C ALA A 141 -8.79 0.80 2.77
N SER A 142 -9.31 1.32 3.91
CA SER A 142 -8.78 1.06 5.25
C SER A 142 -7.27 1.39 5.31
N ILE A 143 -6.38 0.44 5.67
CA ILE A 143 -4.92 0.64 5.64
C ILE A 143 -4.43 1.14 4.27
N GLY A 144 -5.03 0.65 3.17
CA GLY A 144 -4.75 1.13 1.83
C GLY A 144 -5.11 2.62 1.63
N SER A 145 -6.08 3.15 2.39
CA SER A 145 -6.38 4.59 2.40
C SER A 145 -5.29 5.39 3.08
N SER A 146 -4.78 4.93 4.22
CA SER A 146 -3.68 5.59 4.93
C SER A 146 -2.41 5.62 4.09
N VAL A 147 -2.02 4.46 3.53
CA VAL A 147 -0.89 4.36 2.60
C VAL A 147 -1.10 5.23 1.36
N GLY A 148 -2.30 5.19 0.79
CA GLY A 148 -2.66 5.98 -0.40
C GLY A 148 -2.63 7.48 -0.17
N PHE A 149 -3.10 7.95 0.99
CA PHE A 149 -3.06 9.36 1.36
C PHE A 149 -1.61 9.86 1.51
N ILE A 150 -0.77 9.09 2.20
CA ILE A 150 0.66 9.40 2.33
C ILE A 150 1.33 9.38 0.95
N THR A 151 1.01 8.39 0.10
CA THR A 151 1.53 8.33 -1.27
C THR A 151 1.14 9.56 -2.07
N LEU A 152 -0.13 10.00 -2.00
CA LEU A 152 -0.63 11.20 -2.69
C LEU A 152 0.12 12.47 -2.24
N ALA A 153 0.41 12.58 -0.94
CA ALA A 153 1.13 13.72 -0.39
C ALA A 153 2.61 13.79 -0.85
N HIS A 154 3.20 12.66 -1.23
CA HIS A 154 4.63 12.57 -1.58
C HIS A 154 4.91 12.28 -3.06
N ASP A 155 3.87 12.07 -3.90
CA ASP A 155 4.10 11.73 -5.31
C ASP A 155 3.40 12.71 -6.25
N PRO A 156 4.17 13.56 -6.97
CA PRO A 156 3.64 14.57 -7.87
C PRO A 156 2.97 14.00 -9.13
N LEU A 157 3.12 12.71 -9.41
CA LEU A 157 2.45 12.06 -10.55
C LEU A 157 0.93 11.94 -10.32
N LEU A 158 0.50 11.92 -9.05
CA LEU A 158 -0.91 11.77 -8.69
C LEU A 158 -1.69 13.08 -8.86
N ARG A 159 -2.88 12.97 -9.45
CA ARG A 159 -3.82 14.08 -9.68
C ARG A 159 -5.11 13.97 -8.85
N ALA A 160 -5.43 12.77 -8.37
CA ALA A 160 -6.64 12.51 -7.60
C ALA A 160 -6.46 11.33 -6.65
N GLY A 161 -7.15 11.36 -5.50
CA GLY A 161 -7.21 10.27 -4.54
C GLY A 161 -8.64 10.02 -4.07
N ALA A 162 -9.01 8.74 -3.93
CA ALA A 162 -10.26 8.31 -3.31
C ALA A 162 -9.94 7.37 -2.14
N PHE A 163 -10.38 7.76 -0.94
CA PHE A 163 -10.00 7.06 0.29
C PHE A 163 -11.23 6.63 1.09
N LEU A 164 -11.37 5.32 1.27
CA LEU A 164 -12.46 4.70 2.01
C LEU A 164 -11.97 4.30 3.40
N HIS A 165 -12.64 4.79 4.45
CA HIS A 165 -12.27 4.53 5.84
C HIS A 165 -10.83 4.99 6.18
N VAL A 166 -10.45 6.19 5.78
CA VAL A 166 -9.18 6.79 6.19
C VAL A 166 -9.27 7.32 7.62
N SER A 167 -8.20 7.15 8.38
CA SER A 167 -8.02 7.80 9.68
C SER A 167 -6.75 8.64 9.68
N THR A 168 -6.74 9.71 10.46
CA THR A 168 -5.60 10.62 10.59
C THR A 168 -4.48 10.02 11.42
N TYR A 169 -4.81 9.29 12.50
CA TYR A 169 -3.82 8.69 13.41
C TYR A 169 -3.87 7.17 13.34
N PHE A 170 -2.77 6.55 12.92
CA PHE A 170 -2.65 5.10 12.85
C PHE A 170 -2.80 4.43 14.23
N ALA A 171 -2.22 5.03 15.27
CA ALA A 171 -2.31 4.55 16.64
C ALA A 171 -3.76 4.51 17.17
N ASP A 172 -4.59 5.47 16.78
CA ASP A 172 -6.00 5.52 17.21
C ASP A 172 -6.81 4.40 16.57
N VAL A 173 -6.57 4.12 15.29
CA VAL A 173 -7.19 2.97 14.62
C VAL A 173 -6.84 1.66 15.33
N VAL A 174 -5.57 1.51 15.71
CA VAL A 174 -5.11 0.29 16.39
C VAL A 174 -5.70 0.17 17.79
N SER A 175 -5.80 1.27 18.53
CA SER A 175 -6.30 1.26 19.92
C SER A 175 -7.82 1.14 20.06
N THR A 176 -8.59 1.53 19.01
CA THR A 176 -10.06 1.57 19.06
C THR A 176 -10.74 0.59 18.10
N GLY A 177 -9.99 0.07 17.12
CA GLY A 177 -10.55 -0.76 16.07
C GLY A 177 -10.81 -2.20 16.52
N MET A 178 -12.01 -2.71 16.26
CA MET A 178 -12.37 -4.10 16.59
C MET A 178 -11.44 -5.14 15.92
N THR A 179 -10.99 -4.89 14.70
CA THR A 179 -10.12 -5.81 13.95
C THR A 179 -8.66 -5.74 14.38
N THR A 180 -8.27 -4.71 15.13
CA THR A 180 -6.89 -4.44 15.57
C THR A 180 -6.74 -4.57 17.10
N MET A 181 -7.79 -4.91 17.84
CA MET A 181 -7.80 -5.02 19.30
C MET A 181 -6.66 -5.90 19.82
N HIS A 182 -6.41 -7.05 19.20
CA HIS A 182 -5.31 -7.95 19.59
C HIS A 182 -3.93 -7.32 19.46
N VAL A 183 -3.75 -6.37 18.53
CA VAL A 183 -2.50 -5.59 18.39
C VAL A 183 -2.36 -4.63 19.55
N TRP A 184 -3.45 -3.91 19.90
CA TRP A 184 -3.47 -3.00 21.02
C TRP A 184 -3.24 -3.72 22.36
N GLU A 185 -3.84 -4.88 22.56
CA GLU A 185 -3.62 -5.72 23.75
C GLU A 185 -2.14 -6.11 23.92
N GLY A 186 -1.44 -6.38 22.83
CA GLY A 186 0.01 -6.65 22.84
C GLY A 186 0.88 -5.43 23.13
N LEU A 187 0.35 -4.22 22.98
CA LEU A 187 1.07 -2.95 23.13
C LEU A 187 0.77 -2.22 24.45
N ARG A 188 -0.51 -2.14 24.86
CA ARG A 188 -1.01 -1.27 25.93
C ARG A 188 -0.33 -1.43 27.29
N SER A 189 0.25 -2.59 27.57
CA SER A 189 1.04 -2.81 28.80
C SER A 189 2.47 -2.29 28.73
N LYS A 190 2.95 -1.91 27.52
CA LYS A 190 4.34 -1.54 27.25
C LYS A 190 4.49 -0.09 26.81
N VAL A 191 3.46 0.48 26.18
CA VAL A 191 3.50 1.82 25.60
C VAL A 191 2.15 2.52 25.77
N GLY A 192 2.19 3.80 26.15
CA GLY A 192 1.01 4.66 26.21
C GLY A 192 0.55 5.10 24.81
N LEU A 193 -0.74 5.42 24.68
CA LEU A 193 -1.32 5.83 23.38
C LEU A 193 -0.64 7.05 22.80
N ASP A 194 -0.34 8.07 23.61
CA ASP A 194 0.31 9.31 23.14
C ASP A 194 1.75 9.08 22.69
N GLU A 195 2.44 8.15 23.33
CA GLU A 195 3.78 7.74 22.92
C GLU A 195 3.72 6.96 21.61
N LEU A 196 2.75 6.05 21.45
CA LEU A 196 2.52 5.31 20.22
C LEU A 196 2.15 6.22 19.04
N ARG A 197 1.33 7.28 19.28
CA ARG A 197 1.03 8.32 18.30
C ARG A 197 2.30 9.02 17.80
N ARG A 198 3.22 9.35 18.72
CA ARG A 198 4.50 9.97 18.35
C ARG A 198 5.38 9.03 17.53
N TRP A 199 5.50 7.76 17.93
CA TRP A 199 6.33 6.80 17.22
C TRP A 199 5.78 6.43 15.85
N TRP A 200 4.46 6.32 15.72
CA TRP A 200 3.78 6.01 14.46
C TRP A 200 3.39 7.26 13.64
N SER A 201 3.81 8.44 14.05
CA SER A 201 3.57 9.66 13.26
C SER A 201 4.07 9.57 11.81
N PRO A 202 5.23 8.91 11.50
CA PRO A 202 5.67 8.81 10.11
C PRO A 202 4.73 8.01 9.22
N ILE A 203 3.91 7.12 9.78
CA ILE A 203 2.96 6.27 9.04
C ILE A 203 1.49 6.70 9.24
N SER A 204 1.28 7.86 9.83
CA SER A 204 -0.04 8.47 10.02
C SER A 204 -0.30 9.51 8.94
N PRO A 205 -1.50 9.58 8.36
CA PRO A 205 -1.88 10.58 7.35
C PRO A 205 -1.85 12.03 7.83
N PHE A 206 -1.70 12.26 9.12
CA PHE A 206 -1.65 13.59 9.74
C PHE A 206 -0.23 14.09 9.95
#